data_68a54ef4417658fd4c5624c53d41173e
#
_entry.id   68a54ef4417658fd4c5624c53d41173e
#
_cell.length_a   1.000
_cell.length_b   1.000
_cell.length_c   1.000
_cell.angle_alpha   90.00
_cell.angle_beta   90.00
_cell.angle_gamma   90.00
#
_symmetry.space_group_name_H-M   'P 1'
#
loop_
_entity.id
_entity.type
_entity.pdbx_description
1 polymer ?
#
loop_
_entity_poly.entity_id
_entity_poly.type
_entity_poly.pdbx_seq_one_letter_code
_entity_poly.pdbx_strand_id
1 'polypeptide(L)'
;MSKYCTKCGAPLVEGAKFCVRCGNPVDVETKASTEPTLVPSTGQPVSIQEATSQEGFTVDKVMQWLRKNYKLAGIVLAVCVFLFLLVPSSDVSTVKNGSFAFNQSAKVGPAFEKFFADTSWDSKEVNGKHFVYFTGKCENVQDGSEQLCKISFEVYPKSKTFRVVKVQMDGNDVTAVSNQMLREIVAGNKTIHYGL
;
A
#
# COMPACT_ATOMS: atom_id res chain seq x y z
N MET A 1 36.58 -17.27 -4.54
CA MET A 1 35.45 -16.32 -4.70
C MET A 1 34.22 -16.92 -4.06
N SER A 2 33.58 -16.23 -3.13
CA SER A 2 32.36 -16.71 -2.51
C SER A 2 31.24 -16.66 -3.55
N LYS A 3 30.64 -17.82 -3.87
CA LYS A 3 29.51 -17.91 -4.82
C LYS A 3 28.17 -17.50 -4.17
N TYR A 4 28.19 -17.18 -2.87
CA TYR A 4 27.00 -16.86 -2.09
C TYR A 4 27.21 -15.61 -1.25
N CYS A 5 26.15 -14.83 -1.07
CA CYS A 5 26.15 -13.63 -0.22
C CYS A 5 26.32 -14.01 1.25
N THR A 6 27.32 -13.43 1.92
CA THR A 6 27.64 -13.70 3.34
C THR A 6 26.52 -13.24 4.29
N LYS A 7 25.65 -12.29 3.85
CA LYS A 7 24.56 -11.75 4.66
C LYS A 7 23.24 -12.55 4.54
N CYS A 8 22.91 -13.03 3.34
CA CYS A 8 21.59 -13.64 3.10
C CYS A 8 21.64 -15.03 2.45
N GLY A 9 22.84 -15.57 2.16
CA GLY A 9 23.01 -16.88 1.56
C GLY A 9 22.57 -17.02 0.09
N ALA A 10 22.15 -15.93 -0.56
CA ALA A 10 21.72 -15.98 -1.96
C ALA A 10 22.92 -16.17 -2.90
N PRO A 11 22.77 -16.90 -4.03
CA PRO A 11 23.82 -17.03 -5.04
C PRO A 11 24.15 -15.66 -5.64
N LEU A 12 25.44 -15.39 -5.83
CA LEU A 12 25.94 -14.15 -6.42
C LEU A 12 26.27 -14.35 -7.89
N VAL A 13 25.93 -13.36 -8.70
CA VAL A 13 26.32 -13.31 -10.11
C VAL A 13 27.78 -12.86 -10.20
N GLU A 14 28.58 -13.48 -11.08
CA GLU A 14 29.99 -13.13 -11.25
C GLU A 14 30.12 -11.64 -11.66
N GLY A 15 30.96 -10.89 -10.93
CA GLY A 15 31.18 -9.46 -11.16
C GLY A 15 30.16 -8.53 -10.49
N ALA A 16 29.19 -9.04 -9.75
CA ALA A 16 28.24 -8.21 -9.04
C ALA A 16 28.90 -7.46 -7.88
N LYS A 17 28.78 -6.15 -7.85
CA LYS A 17 29.25 -5.29 -6.74
C LYS A 17 28.31 -5.34 -5.53
N PHE A 18 27.07 -5.76 -5.71
CA PHE A 18 26.04 -5.83 -4.66
C PHE A 18 25.21 -7.09 -4.85
N CYS A 19 24.75 -7.67 -3.75
CA CYS A 19 23.81 -8.79 -3.77
C CYS A 19 22.43 -8.32 -4.26
N VAL A 20 21.92 -8.88 -5.34
CA VAL A 20 20.61 -8.52 -5.94
C VAL A 20 19.42 -8.80 -5.02
N ARG A 21 19.59 -9.65 -3.98
CA ARG A 21 18.52 -10.02 -3.08
C ARG A 21 18.43 -9.15 -1.82
N CYS A 22 19.57 -8.68 -1.28
CA CYS A 22 19.58 -7.94 -0.02
C CYS A 22 20.37 -6.63 -0.07
N GLY A 23 20.93 -6.24 -1.25
CA GLY A 23 21.67 -4.99 -1.42
C GLY A 23 23.04 -4.94 -0.72
N ASN A 24 23.50 -6.02 -0.09
CA ASN A 24 24.78 -6.03 0.62
C ASN A 24 25.93 -5.92 -0.39
N PRO A 25 26.95 -5.03 -0.15
CA PRO A 25 28.12 -4.96 -1.00
C PRO A 25 28.92 -6.27 -0.95
N VAL A 26 29.46 -6.67 -2.09
CA VAL A 26 30.29 -7.86 -2.23
C VAL A 26 31.73 -7.42 -2.40
N ASP A 27 32.60 -7.76 -1.44
CA ASP A 27 34.03 -7.44 -1.51
C ASP A 27 34.69 -8.29 -2.61
N VAL A 28 35.06 -7.62 -3.69
CA VAL A 28 35.89 -8.19 -4.75
C VAL A 28 37.33 -7.92 -4.37
N GLU A 29 37.98 -8.85 -3.70
CA GLU A 29 39.42 -8.80 -3.50
C GLU A 29 40.12 -8.86 -4.87
N THR A 30 40.61 -7.70 -5.31
CA THR A 30 41.51 -7.60 -6.46
C THR A 30 42.91 -8.01 -5.98
N LYS A 31 43.32 -9.22 -6.31
CA LYS A 31 44.74 -9.62 -6.17
C LYS A 31 45.58 -8.76 -7.09
N ALA A 32 46.33 -7.88 -6.47
CA ALA A 32 47.50 -7.23 -7.09
C ALA A 32 48.71 -8.19 -7.10
N SER A 33 49.41 -8.23 -8.19
CA SER A 33 50.80 -8.67 -8.31
C SER A 33 51.41 -7.80 -9.38
N THR A 34 52.36 -7.01 -9.16
CA THR A 34 53.79 -7.09 -8.97
C THR A 34 54.41 -5.71 -9.25
N GLU A 35 55.23 -5.28 -8.37
CA GLU A 35 56.15 -4.15 -8.41
C GLU A 35 57.36 -4.43 -9.37
N PRO A 36 58.38 -3.55 -9.54
CA PRO A 36 58.45 -2.09 -9.68
C PRO A 36 59.32 -1.64 -10.88
N THR A 37 59.34 -0.37 -11.25
CA THR A 37 60.56 0.29 -11.77
C THR A 37 60.38 1.81 -11.72
N LEU A 38 61.29 2.47 -10.99
CA LEU A 38 61.57 3.88 -10.91
C LEU A 38 62.17 4.40 -12.22
N VAL A 39 61.74 5.56 -12.68
CA VAL A 39 62.61 6.67 -13.16
C VAL A 39 61.85 7.98 -13.15
N PRO A 40 62.47 9.11 -12.78
CA PRO A 40 61.84 10.41 -12.60
C PRO A 40 62.01 11.27 -13.86
N SER A 41 61.07 12.13 -14.19
CA SER A 41 61.33 13.40 -14.82
C SER A 41 60.11 14.30 -14.99
N THR A 42 60.18 15.44 -14.30
CA THR A 42 59.94 16.81 -14.79
C THR A 42 58.56 17.16 -15.37
N GLY A 43 57.77 17.84 -14.54
CA GLY A 43 57.21 19.15 -14.83
C GLY A 43 56.14 19.30 -15.90
N GLN A 44 54.91 19.43 -15.50
CA GLN A 44 54.06 20.59 -15.82
C GLN A 44 52.66 20.38 -15.18
N PRO A 45 52.01 21.38 -14.63
CA PRO A 45 50.66 21.22 -14.07
C PRO A 45 49.66 21.21 -15.22
N VAL A 46 49.13 20.03 -15.51
CA VAL A 46 47.96 19.92 -16.36
C VAL A 46 46.76 20.27 -15.46
N SER A 47 46.16 21.41 -15.74
CA SER A 47 44.89 21.82 -15.17
C SER A 47 43.83 20.78 -15.56
N ILE A 48 43.47 19.95 -14.61
CA ILE A 48 42.29 19.07 -14.72
C ILE A 48 41.11 20.00 -14.62
N GLN A 49 40.50 20.31 -15.76
CA GLN A 49 39.16 20.87 -15.80
C GLN A 49 38.22 19.77 -15.29
N GLU A 50 37.80 19.91 -14.07
CA GLU A 50 36.70 19.18 -13.50
C GLU A 50 35.40 19.56 -14.25
N ALA A 51 35.08 18.78 -15.27
CA ALA A 51 33.74 18.76 -15.84
C ALA A 51 32.89 17.84 -14.98
N THR A 52 32.50 18.29 -13.79
CA THR A 52 31.47 17.66 -13.00
C THR A 52 30.36 18.68 -12.75
N SER A 53 29.58 18.90 -13.79
CA SER A 53 28.28 19.56 -13.65
C SER A 53 27.24 18.52 -13.14
N GLN A 54 27.41 18.04 -11.92
CA GLN A 54 26.25 17.62 -11.16
C GLN A 54 25.66 18.88 -10.55
N GLU A 55 24.64 19.43 -11.22
CA GLU A 55 23.77 20.43 -10.59
C GLU A 55 23.10 19.77 -9.39
N GLY A 56 23.77 19.82 -8.24
CA GLY A 56 23.21 19.42 -6.97
C GLY A 56 21.92 20.19 -6.76
N PHE A 57 20.84 19.47 -6.58
CA PHE A 57 19.56 20.00 -6.14
C PHE A 57 19.77 20.65 -4.76
N THR A 58 20.12 21.93 -4.74
CA THR A 58 20.39 22.66 -3.49
C THR A 58 19.08 23.18 -2.92
N VAL A 59 18.91 23.00 -1.62
CA VAL A 59 17.74 23.46 -0.87
C VAL A 59 17.46 24.96 -1.13
N ASP A 60 18.50 25.75 -1.34
CA ASP A 60 18.38 27.19 -1.62
C ASP A 60 17.69 27.48 -2.96
N LYS A 61 17.97 26.73 -4.00
CA LYS A 61 17.27 26.88 -5.30
C LYS A 61 15.79 26.54 -5.18
N VAL A 62 15.45 25.53 -4.37
CA VAL A 62 14.05 25.16 -4.08
C VAL A 62 13.37 26.25 -3.30
N MET A 63 14.01 26.80 -2.27
CA MET A 63 13.43 27.87 -1.45
C MET A 63 13.22 29.17 -2.25
N GLN A 64 14.15 29.52 -3.15
CA GLN A 64 13.98 30.66 -4.06
C GLN A 64 12.83 30.44 -5.04
N TRP A 65 12.72 29.23 -5.60
CA TRP A 65 11.64 28.87 -6.51
C TRP A 65 10.29 28.92 -5.80
N LEU A 66 10.20 28.38 -4.56
CA LEU A 66 9.01 28.43 -3.72
C LEU A 66 8.58 29.87 -3.40
N ARG A 67 9.52 30.75 -3.04
CA ARG A 67 9.23 32.17 -2.76
C ARG A 67 8.71 32.90 -4.01
N LYS A 68 9.24 32.57 -5.20
CA LYS A 68 8.78 33.17 -6.47
C LYS A 68 7.42 32.64 -6.90
N ASN A 69 7.10 31.37 -6.58
CA ASN A 69 5.90 30.68 -7.05
C ASN A 69 4.98 30.25 -5.89
N TYR A 70 4.91 31.03 -4.80
CA TYR A 70 4.17 30.67 -3.59
C TYR A 70 2.68 30.33 -3.87
N LYS A 71 2.07 30.96 -4.87
CA LYS A 71 0.69 30.65 -5.29
C LYS A 71 0.58 29.26 -5.90
N LEU A 72 1.53 28.90 -6.78
CA LEU A 72 1.60 27.53 -7.37
C LEU A 72 1.96 26.51 -6.31
N ALA A 73 2.90 26.82 -5.42
CA ALA A 73 3.26 25.94 -4.31
C ALA A 73 2.06 25.69 -3.37
N GLY A 74 1.24 26.71 -3.11
CA GLY A 74 0.00 26.58 -2.35
C GLY A 74 -1.03 25.68 -3.04
N ILE A 75 -1.20 25.83 -4.36
CA ILE A 75 -2.11 24.96 -5.14
C ILE A 75 -1.61 23.51 -5.13
N VAL A 76 -0.32 23.28 -5.35
CA VAL A 76 0.28 21.93 -5.33
C VAL A 76 0.10 21.30 -3.95
N LEU A 77 0.36 22.05 -2.87
CA LEU A 77 0.16 21.56 -1.51
C LEU A 77 -1.31 21.21 -1.26
N ALA A 78 -2.24 22.08 -1.66
CA ALA A 78 -3.68 21.82 -1.51
C ALA A 78 -4.12 20.58 -2.29
N VAL A 79 -3.63 20.39 -3.52
CA VAL A 79 -3.89 19.19 -4.33
C VAL A 79 -3.29 17.95 -3.68
N CYS A 80 -2.05 18.02 -3.16
CA CYS A 80 -1.43 16.89 -2.46
C CYS A 80 -2.21 16.51 -1.20
N VAL A 81 -2.64 17.49 -0.40
CA VAL A 81 -3.47 17.26 0.79
C VAL A 81 -4.82 16.67 0.40
N PHE A 82 -5.45 17.19 -0.65
CA PHE A 82 -6.71 16.67 -1.17
C PHE A 82 -6.56 15.22 -1.65
N LEU A 83 -5.52 14.92 -2.42
CA LEU A 83 -5.23 13.55 -2.86
C LEU A 83 -4.92 12.63 -1.68
N PHE A 84 -4.20 13.11 -0.67
CA PHE A 84 -3.91 12.35 0.55
C PHE A 84 -5.19 12.00 1.33
N LEU A 85 -6.16 12.91 1.38
CA LEU A 85 -7.47 12.67 2.01
C LEU A 85 -8.35 11.69 1.22
N LEU A 86 -8.08 11.50 -0.08
CA LEU A 86 -8.77 10.52 -0.92
C LEU A 86 -8.17 9.11 -0.85
N VAL A 87 -6.97 8.94 -0.26
CA VAL A 87 -6.37 7.62 -0.09
C VAL A 87 -7.15 6.88 1.02
N PRO A 88 -7.79 5.75 0.71
CA PRO A 88 -8.47 4.96 1.73
C PRO A 88 -7.46 4.51 2.80
N SER A 89 -7.88 4.50 4.05
CA SER A 89 -7.04 4.01 5.14
C SER A 89 -6.55 2.58 4.85
N SER A 90 -5.40 2.22 5.37
CA SER A 90 -4.85 0.86 5.21
C SER A 90 -5.82 -0.21 5.69
N ASP A 91 -6.67 0.12 6.69
CA ASP A 91 -7.68 -0.77 7.25
C ASP A 91 -8.83 -1.02 6.27
N VAL A 92 -9.38 0.04 5.64
CA VAL A 92 -10.38 -0.08 4.58
C VAL A 92 -9.83 -0.90 3.41
N SER A 93 -8.59 -0.63 3.00
CA SER A 93 -7.91 -1.38 1.95
C SER A 93 -7.74 -2.87 2.30
N THR A 94 -7.44 -3.18 3.57
CA THR A 94 -7.32 -4.55 4.07
C THR A 94 -8.64 -5.31 3.94
N VAL A 95 -9.77 -4.69 4.28
CA VAL A 95 -11.10 -5.31 4.15
C VAL A 95 -11.49 -5.43 2.68
N LYS A 96 -11.42 -4.35 1.90
CA LYS A 96 -11.83 -4.34 0.47
C LYS A 96 -11.06 -5.34 -0.38
N ASN A 97 -9.76 -5.47 -0.17
CA ASN A 97 -8.88 -6.39 -0.91
C ASN A 97 -8.81 -7.79 -0.27
N GLY A 98 -9.39 -7.96 0.90
CA GLY A 98 -9.48 -9.24 1.57
C GLY A 98 -10.60 -10.12 1.01
N SER A 99 -10.66 -11.35 1.52
CA SER A 99 -11.68 -12.35 1.15
C SER A 99 -12.16 -13.05 2.41
N PHE A 100 -13.39 -13.55 2.40
CA PHE A 100 -13.89 -14.39 3.48
C PHE A 100 -13.33 -15.81 3.39
N ALA A 101 -13.15 -16.46 4.53
CA ALA A 101 -12.62 -17.83 4.58
C ALA A 101 -13.44 -18.83 3.77
N PHE A 102 -14.75 -18.61 3.65
CA PHE A 102 -15.66 -19.46 2.88
C PHE A 102 -15.64 -19.18 1.37
N ASN A 103 -15.04 -18.09 0.90
CA ASN A 103 -14.85 -17.78 -0.52
C ASN A 103 -13.61 -16.91 -0.71
N GLN A 104 -12.47 -17.55 -0.92
CA GLN A 104 -11.18 -16.86 -1.05
C GLN A 104 -10.94 -16.25 -2.45
N SER A 105 -11.71 -16.64 -3.45
CA SER A 105 -11.58 -16.12 -4.81
C SER A 105 -12.24 -14.76 -5.00
N ALA A 106 -13.27 -14.44 -4.22
CA ALA A 106 -13.98 -13.19 -4.30
C ALA A 106 -13.46 -12.17 -3.28
N LYS A 107 -13.22 -10.95 -3.74
CA LYS A 107 -12.82 -9.82 -2.89
C LYS A 107 -14.04 -9.11 -2.33
N VAL A 108 -13.97 -8.70 -1.04
CA VAL A 108 -15.08 -8.05 -0.33
C VAL A 108 -15.49 -6.75 -1.03
N GLY A 109 -14.54 -5.87 -1.35
CA GLY A 109 -14.84 -4.57 -1.96
C GLY A 109 -15.64 -4.69 -3.25
N PRO A 110 -15.11 -5.35 -4.30
CA PRO A 110 -15.84 -5.53 -5.56
C PRO A 110 -17.18 -6.26 -5.41
N ALA A 111 -17.28 -7.25 -4.52
CA ALA A 111 -18.52 -7.96 -4.28
C ALA A 111 -19.59 -7.05 -3.68
N PHE A 112 -19.20 -6.23 -2.69
CA PHE A 112 -20.10 -5.28 -2.03
C PHE A 112 -20.51 -4.14 -2.95
N GLU A 113 -19.57 -3.57 -3.69
CA GLU A 113 -19.85 -2.50 -4.66
C GLU A 113 -20.76 -2.96 -5.82
N LYS A 114 -20.73 -4.25 -6.15
CA LYS A 114 -21.64 -4.85 -7.14
C LYS A 114 -23.04 -5.10 -6.58
N PHE A 115 -23.13 -5.44 -5.30
CA PHE A 115 -24.39 -5.84 -4.67
C PHE A 115 -25.17 -4.65 -4.11
N PHE A 116 -24.50 -3.73 -3.42
CA PHE A 116 -25.10 -2.58 -2.76
C PHE A 116 -25.03 -1.32 -3.62
N ALA A 117 -26.07 -0.50 -3.55
CA ALA A 117 -26.04 0.87 -4.02
C ALA A 117 -25.56 1.83 -2.91
N ASP A 118 -25.12 3.04 -3.27
CA ASP A 118 -24.71 4.13 -2.37
C ASP A 118 -23.70 3.65 -1.31
N THR A 119 -22.67 2.93 -1.76
CA THR A 119 -21.69 2.34 -0.84
C THR A 119 -20.77 3.39 -0.22
N SER A 120 -20.52 3.26 1.08
CA SER A 120 -19.56 4.06 1.83
C SER A 120 -18.71 3.18 2.74
N TRP A 121 -17.43 3.54 2.86
CA TRP A 121 -16.46 2.87 3.70
C TRP A 121 -15.75 3.89 4.60
N ASP A 122 -15.74 3.63 5.88
CA ASP A 122 -15.06 4.43 6.89
C ASP A 122 -14.22 3.56 7.81
N SER A 123 -13.25 4.14 8.51
CA SER A 123 -12.44 3.41 9.48
C SER A 123 -12.18 4.25 10.71
N LYS A 124 -12.13 3.59 11.86
CA LYS A 124 -11.88 4.22 13.15
C LYS A 124 -11.10 3.29 14.06
N GLU A 125 -10.12 3.86 14.74
CA GLU A 125 -9.47 3.19 15.87
C GLU A 125 -10.20 3.53 17.18
N VAL A 126 -10.53 2.51 17.96
CA VAL A 126 -11.17 2.64 19.25
C VAL A 126 -10.44 1.74 20.25
N ASN A 127 -9.87 2.32 21.30
CA ASN A 127 -9.13 1.60 22.35
C ASN A 127 -8.04 0.64 21.80
N GLY A 128 -7.28 1.09 20.80
CA GLY A 128 -6.21 0.31 20.16
C GLY A 128 -6.71 -0.81 19.24
N LYS A 129 -8.01 -0.87 18.96
CA LYS A 129 -8.61 -1.79 17.98
C LYS A 129 -9.05 -1.02 16.75
N HIS A 130 -8.79 -1.61 15.59
CA HIS A 130 -9.12 -1.02 14.31
C HIS A 130 -10.45 -1.56 13.80
N PHE A 131 -11.35 -0.66 13.44
CA PHE A 131 -12.66 -0.99 12.89
C PHE A 131 -12.84 -0.38 11.51
N VAL A 132 -13.48 -1.12 10.63
CA VAL A 132 -13.95 -0.64 9.34
C VAL A 132 -15.48 -0.74 9.32
N TYR A 133 -16.11 0.31 8.89
CA TYR A 133 -17.57 0.41 8.78
C TYR A 133 -17.94 0.51 7.32
N PHE A 134 -18.79 -0.39 6.89
CA PHE A 134 -19.42 -0.37 5.59
C PHE A 134 -20.86 0.08 5.74
N THR A 135 -21.33 0.89 4.81
CA THR A 135 -22.73 1.24 4.66
C THR A 135 -23.10 1.12 3.18
N GLY A 136 -24.23 0.53 2.88
CA GLY A 136 -24.76 0.39 1.53
C GLY A 136 -26.24 0.13 1.54
N LYS A 137 -26.92 0.37 0.42
CA LYS A 137 -28.34 0.15 0.25
C LYS A 137 -28.59 -1.10 -0.58
N CYS A 138 -29.60 -1.86 -0.23
CA CYS A 138 -30.07 -3.00 -1.02
C CYS A 138 -31.60 -3.04 -1.04
N GLU A 139 -32.16 -3.79 -1.96
CA GLU A 139 -33.61 -4.01 -2.03
C GLU A 139 -34.03 -5.18 -1.14
N ASN A 140 -35.11 -5.00 -0.39
CA ASN A 140 -35.78 -6.07 0.31
C ASN A 140 -36.49 -6.96 -0.71
N VAL A 141 -36.23 -8.26 -0.65
CA VAL A 141 -36.79 -9.24 -1.59
C VAL A 141 -38.27 -9.43 -1.43
N GLN A 142 -38.82 -9.14 -0.24
CA GLN A 142 -40.24 -9.40 0.07
C GLN A 142 -41.17 -8.30 -0.48
N ASP A 143 -40.75 -7.05 -0.41
CA ASP A 143 -41.61 -5.91 -0.72
C ASP A 143 -40.97 -4.90 -1.68
N GLY A 144 -39.71 -5.10 -2.09
CA GLY A 144 -38.98 -4.20 -2.97
C GLY A 144 -38.55 -2.90 -2.29
N SER A 145 -38.74 -2.75 -0.98
CA SER A 145 -38.30 -1.53 -0.28
C SER A 145 -36.80 -1.42 -0.19
N GLU A 146 -36.29 -0.19 -0.21
CA GLU A 146 -34.87 0.08 -0.01
C GLU A 146 -34.51 -0.08 1.47
N GLN A 147 -33.50 -0.87 1.75
CA GLN A 147 -32.99 -1.14 3.10
C GLN A 147 -31.54 -0.66 3.25
N LEU A 148 -31.23 -0.07 4.40
CA LEU A 148 -29.88 0.37 4.76
C LEU A 148 -29.13 -0.74 5.50
N CYS A 149 -28.09 -1.28 4.87
CA CYS A 149 -27.19 -2.24 5.47
C CYS A 149 -25.96 -1.54 6.07
N LYS A 150 -25.61 -1.87 7.30
CA LYS A 150 -24.38 -1.46 7.96
C LYS A 150 -23.62 -2.69 8.45
N ILE A 151 -22.35 -2.80 8.06
CA ILE A 151 -21.48 -3.91 8.45
C ILE A 151 -20.23 -3.36 9.13
N SER A 152 -19.93 -3.86 10.32
CA SER A 152 -18.73 -3.49 11.06
C SER A 152 -17.73 -4.64 11.05
N PHE A 153 -16.49 -4.32 10.69
CA PHE A 153 -15.35 -5.24 10.66
C PHE A 153 -14.35 -4.83 11.72
N GLU A 154 -13.84 -5.78 12.49
CA GLU A 154 -12.61 -5.59 13.28
C GLU A 154 -11.42 -6.03 12.42
N VAL A 155 -10.42 -5.16 12.29
CA VAL A 155 -9.24 -5.38 11.44
C VAL A 155 -8.03 -5.65 12.31
N TYR A 156 -7.20 -6.57 11.88
CA TYR A 156 -5.92 -6.90 12.50
C TYR A 156 -4.78 -6.48 11.57
N PRO A 157 -4.22 -5.26 11.72
CA PRO A 157 -3.28 -4.69 10.76
C PRO A 157 -1.99 -5.51 10.59
N LYS A 158 -1.51 -6.14 11.67
CA LYS A 158 -0.28 -6.96 11.65
C LYS A 158 -0.41 -8.21 10.78
N SER A 159 -1.56 -8.89 10.84
CA SER A 159 -1.84 -10.10 10.05
C SER A 159 -2.53 -9.80 8.73
N LYS A 160 -2.93 -8.55 8.50
CA LYS A 160 -3.74 -8.13 7.35
C LYS A 160 -5.02 -8.97 7.20
N THR A 161 -5.67 -9.27 8.32
CA THR A 161 -6.91 -10.03 8.40
C THR A 161 -8.01 -9.20 9.03
N PHE A 162 -9.25 -9.64 8.88
CA PHE A 162 -10.42 -9.01 9.49
C PHE A 162 -11.48 -10.04 9.86
N ARG A 163 -12.41 -9.63 10.72
CA ARG A 163 -13.63 -10.39 11.01
C ARG A 163 -14.84 -9.47 11.02
N VAL A 164 -16.00 -10.00 10.69
CA VAL A 164 -17.27 -9.30 10.86
C VAL A 164 -17.65 -9.35 12.35
N VAL A 165 -17.97 -8.19 12.91
CA VAL A 165 -18.37 -8.08 14.33
C VAL A 165 -19.82 -7.69 14.49
N LYS A 166 -20.39 -7.00 13.49
CA LYS A 166 -21.81 -6.60 13.56
C LYS A 166 -22.37 -6.41 12.15
N VAL A 167 -23.62 -6.82 11.96
CA VAL A 167 -24.41 -6.54 10.76
C VAL A 167 -25.77 -6.01 11.18
N GLN A 168 -26.18 -4.90 10.57
CA GLN A 168 -27.46 -4.26 10.83
C GLN A 168 -28.20 -4.00 9.52
N MET A 169 -29.52 -4.23 9.54
CA MET A 169 -30.42 -3.87 8.46
C MET A 169 -31.49 -2.94 9.03
N ASP A 170 -31.58 -1.72 8.48
CA ASP A 170 -32.49 -0.66 9.01
C ASP A 170 -32.39 -0.45 10.52
N GLY A 171 -31.18 -0.59 11.06
CA GLY A 171 -30.91 -0.46 12.50
C GLY A 171 -31.12 -1.75 13.32
N ASN A 172 -31.76 -2.78 12.78
CA ASN A 172 -31.94 -4.06 13.45
C ASN A 172 -30.68 -4.92 13.34
N ASP A 173 -30.30 -5.56 14.45
CA ASP A 173 -29.12 -6.44 14.49
C ASP A 173 -29.45 -7.81 13.87
N VAL A 174 -28.78 -8.11 12.75
CA VAL A 174 -28.95 -9.38 12.04
C VAL A 174 -27.65 -10.19 12.00
N THR A 175 -26.75 -9.93 12.95
CA THR A 175 -25.41 -10.56 13.00
C THR A 175 -25.50 -12.08 13.06
N ALA A 176 -26.51 -12.64 13.70
CA ALA A 176 -26.71 -14.09 13.83
C ALA A 176 -26.88 -14.80 12.48
N VAL A 177 -27.51 -14.15 11.51
CA VAL A 177 -27.72 -14.68 10.13
C VAL A 177 -26.75 -14.12 9.09
N SER A 178 -25.80 -13.30 9.52
CA SER A 178 -24.88 -12.57 8.62
C SER A 178 -24.04 -13.47 7.73
N ASN A 179 -23.65 -14.65 8.21
CA ASN A 179 -22.84 -15.58 7.43
C ASN A 179 -23.55 -16.06 6.14
N GLN A 180 -24.85 -16.32 6.20
CA GLN A 180 -25.62 -16.70 5.03
C GLN A 180 -25.71 -15.53 4.06
N MET A 181 -26.09 -14.35 4.56
CA MET A 181 -26.17 -13.12 3.79
C MET A 181 -24.83 -12.81 3.06
N LEU A 182 -23.71 -12.87 3.78
CA LEU A 182 -22.40 -12.60 3.20
C LEU A 182 -22.01 -13.62 2.14
N ARG A 183 -22.41 -14.90 2.28
CA ARG A 183 -22.20 -15.92 1.24
C ARG A 183 -22.95 -15.58 -0.04
N GLU A 184 -24.20 -15.15 0.06
CA GLU A 184 -25.04 -14.76 -1.08
C GLU A 184 -24.45 -13.55 -1.82
N ILE A 185 -24.04 -12.50 -1.06
CA ILE A 185 -23.41 -11.31 -1.64
C ILE A 185 -22.13 -11.66 -2.40
N VAL A 186 -21.26 -12.46 -1.78
CA VAL A 186 -19.97 -12.83 -2.38
C VAL A 186 -20.12 -13.83 -3.52
N ALA A 187 -21.19 -14.64 -3.53
CA ALA A 187 -21.55 -15.50 -4.65
C ALA A 187 -22.10 -14.71 -5.85
N GLY A 188 -22.39 -13.42 -5.66
CA GLY A 188 -22.92 -12.54 -6.70
C GLY A 188 -24.43 -12.67 -6.92
N ASN A 189 -25.13 -13.28 -5.96
CA ASN A 189 -26.58 -13.32 -5.97
C ASN A 189 -27.13 -11.91 -5.76
N LYS A 190 -28.13 -11.53 -6.55
CA LYS A 190 -28.75 -10.18 -6.46
C LYS A 190 -29.76 -10.05 -5.34
N THR A 191 -30.15 -11.15 -4.74
CA THR A 191 -31.23 -11.22 -3.73
C THR A 191 -30.74 -11.95 -2.50
N ILE A 192 -31.02 -11.39 -1.33
CA ILE A 192 -30.70 -12.02 -0.05
C ILE A 192 -31.98 -12.56 0.54
N HIS A 193 -32.05 -13.88 0.77
CA HIS A 193 -33.14 -14.52 1.48
C HIS A 193 -32.78 -14.55 2.98
N TYR A 194 -33.48 -13.75 3.78
CA TYR A 194 -33.44 -13.90 5.24
C TYR A 194 -34.57 -14.87 5.63
N GLY A 195 -34.21 -16.02 6.18
CA GLY A 195 -35.17 -16.78 6.99
C GLY A 195 -35.27 -16.06 8.32
N LEU A 196 -36.28 -15.23 8.53
CA LEU A 196 -36.78 -14.83 9.85
C LEU A 196 -37.73 -15.87 10.35
#